data_a73f993e5967cf8d188150fc82cb6634
#
_entry.id   a73f993e5967cf8d188150fc82cb6634
#
_cell.length_a   1.000
_cell.length_b   1.000
_cell.length_c   1.000
_cell.angle_alpha   90.00
_cell.angle_beta   90.00
_cell.angle_gamma   90.00
#
_symmetry.space_group_name_H-M   'P 1'
#
loop_
_entity.id
_entity.type
_entity.pdbx_description
1 polymer ?
#
loop_
_entity_poly.entity_id
_entity_poly.type
_entity_poly.pdbx_seq_one_letter_code
_entity_poly.pdbx_strand_id
1 'polypeptide(L)'
;KVLKPFLLRRLKNEVEALIPPKKEIYVECGMSKMQRTWYKSILTKDINTLKGGENMRLLNIVMQLRKCCNHPYLFDGAEPGPPFELGDHLIDNSGKMVLLHRLLKKLKEQGSRVLIFSQMTRMLDILEDYMYYVGYQYCRIDGQTDADLREQYMDDFNRDGSDKFAFLLSTRAGGLGINLATADTVIIFDSDWNPQADLQAQDRCHRIGQKKPVRVFRFITKDSIEEKIYQRAVKKLYLDAVV
;
A
#
# COMPACT_ATOMS: atom_id res chain seq x y z
N LYS A 1 -24.06 26.00 3.87
CA LYS A 1 -23.93 27.49 3.79
C LYS A 1 -23.45 28.12 5.11
N VAL A 2 -23.83 27.58 6.29
CA VAL A 2 -23.50 28.13 7.62
C VAL A 2 -22.00 28.06 7.95
N LEU A 3 -21.30 27.02 7.49
CA LEU A 3 -19.87 26.80 7.77
C LEU A 3 -18.92 27.58 6.86
N LYS A 4 -19.42 28.14 5.74
CA LYS A 4 -18.58 28.79 4.74
C LYS A 4 -17.69 29.94 5.28
N PRO A 5 -18.16 30.80 6.22
CA PRO A 5 -17.32 31.85 6.79
C PRO A 5 -16.26 31.35 7.77
N PHE A 6 -16.39 30.12 8.28
CA PHE A 6 -15.49 29.54 9.28
C PHE A 6 -14.56 28.47 8.69
N LEU A 7 -14.71 28.17 7.40
CA LEU A 7 -13.99 27.09 6.73
C LEU A 7 -13.05 27.69 5.67
N LEU A 8 -11.76 27.68 5.95
CA LEU A 8 -10.75 28.01 4.95
C LEU A 8 -10.43 26.75 4.14
N ARG A 9 -11.10 26.59 3.02
CA ARG A 9 -10.85 25.49 2.06
C ARG A 9 -10.21 26.07 0.79
N ARG A 10 -9.03 25.57 0.46
CA ARG A 10 -8.39 25.83 -0.84
C ARG A 10 -8.41 24.56 -1.67
N LEU A 11 -8.67 24.69 -2.94
CA LEU A 11 -8.54 23.56 -3.87
C LEU A 11 -7.06 23.34 -4.19
N LYS A 12 -6.70 22.09 -4.41
CA LYS A 12 -5.31 21.71 -4.67
C LYS A 12 -4.75 22.42 -5.90
N ASN A 13 -5.57 22.59 -6.94
CA ASN A 13 -5.24 23.32 -8.19
C ASN A 13 -4.88 24.80 -7.95
N GLU A 14 -5.39 25.43 -6.90
CA GLU A 14 -5.08 26.84 -6.56
C GLU A 14 -3.69 26.99 -5.95
N VAL A 15 -3.15 25.91 -5.35
CA VAL A 15 -1.83 25.86 -4.69
C VAL A 15 -0.83 24.95 -5.42
N GLU A 16 -1.28 24.26 -6.47
CA GLU A 16 -0.50 23.24 -7.18
C GLU A 16 0.73 23.81 -7.90
N ALA A 17 0.70 25.09 -8.27
CA ALA A 17 1.87 25.78 -8.85
C ALA A 17 3.10 25.83 -7.91
N LEU A 18 2.92 25.58 -6.63
CA LEU A 18 3.97 25.56 -5.61
C LEU A 18 4.44 24.14 -5.26
N ILE A 19 3.80 23.10 -5.80
CA ILE A 19 4.10 21.70 -5.47
C ILE A 19 4.75 21.04 -6.70
N PRO A 20 5.89 20.35 -6.56
CA PRO A 20 6.49 19.60 -7.66
C PRO A 20 5.53 18.58 -8.28
N PRO A 21 5.73 18.21 -9.56
CA PRO A 21 4.81 17.32 -10.26
C PRO A 21 4.75 15.92 -9.61
N LYS A 22 3.56 15.31 -9.68
CA LYS A 22 3.31 13.93 -9.28
C LYS A 22 3.12 13.05 -10.51
N LYS A 23 3.83 11.92 -10.58
CA LYS A 23 3.66 10.91 -11.64
C LYS A 23 3.22 9.59 -11.02
N GLU A 24 2.06 9.10 -11.40
CA GLU A 24 1.61 7.75 -11.05
C GLU A 24 2.05 6.74 -12.10
N ILE A 25 2.64 5.63 -11.65
CA ILE A 25 3.16 4.55 -12.45
C ILE A 25 2.45 3.27 -12.02
N TYR A 26 1.74 2.70 -12.95
CA TYR A 26 1.07 1.42 -12.80
C TYR A 26 2.06 0.30 -13.07
N VAL A 27 2.21 -0.63 -12.13
CA VAL A 27 3.17 -1.73 -12.26
C VAL A 27 2.47 -3.07 -12.07
N GLU A 28 2.40 -3.83 -13.16
CA GLU A 28 1.88 -5.18 -13.14
C GLU A 28 2.95 -6.16 -12.65
N CYS A 29 2.57 -7.08 -11.77
CA CYS A 29 3.42 -8.16 -11.31
C CYS A 29 2.73 -9.51 -11.52
N GLY A 30 3.52 -10.52 -11.91
CA GLY A 30 3.05 -11.89 -12.00
C GLY A 30 2.95 -12.55 -10.62
N MET A 31 2.10 -13.57 -10.50
CA MET A 31 2.05 -14.41 -9.30
C MET A 31 3.27 -15.34 -9.21
N SER A 32 3.78 -15.58 -8.01
CA SER A 32 4.72 -16.67 -7.73
C SER A 32 4.07 -18.03 -7.99
N LYS A 33 4.88 -19.09 -8.00
CA LYS A 33 4.36 -20.46 -8.11
C LYS A 33 3.42 -20.80 -6.95
N MET A 34 3.80 -20.40 -5.73
CA MET A 34 3.00 -20.60 -4.53
C MET A 34 1.68 -19.82 -4.61
N GLN A 35 1.70 -18.56 -5.02
CA GLN A 35 0.49 -17.76 -5.19
C GLN A 35 -0.47 -18.39 -6.20
N ARG A 36 0.01 -18.87 -7.35
CA ARG A 36 -0.85 -19.53 -8.34
C ARG A 36 -1.55 -20.77 -7.79
N THR A 37 -0.84 -21.56 -6.99
CA THR A 37 -1.41 -22.76 -6.35
C THR A 37 -2.50 -22.39 -5.37
N TRP A 38 -2.24 -21.43 -4.48
CA TRP A 38 -3.22 -20.93 -3.52
C TRP A 38 -4.42 -20.26 -4.18
N TYR A 39 -4.18 -19.42 -5.19
CA TYR A 39 -5.22 -18.69 -5.91
C TYR A 39 -6.20 -19.67 -6.60
N LYS A 40 -5.66 -20.68 -7.27
CA LYS A 40 -6.46 -21.75 -7.89
C LYS A 40 -7.24 -22.56 -6.85
N SER A 41 -6.60 -22.92 -5.74
CA SER A 41 -7.26 -23.65 -4.64
C SER A 41 -8.45 -22.89 -4.06
N ILE A 42 -8.30 -21.57 -3.82
CA ILE A 42 -9.38 -20.72 -3.32
C ILE A 42 -10.56 -20.72 -4.31
N LEU A 43 -10.29 -20.49 -5.59
CA LEU A 43 -11.34 -20.48 -6.61
C LEU A 43 -12.06 -21.85 -6.72
N THR A 44 -11.33 -22.96 -6.65
CA THR A 44 -11.91 -24.30 -6.82
C THR A 44 -12.73 -24.73 -5.60
N LYS A 45 -12.26 -24.46 -4.37
CA LYS A 45 -12.96 -24.82 -3.13
C LYS A 45 -14.26 -24.05 -2.97
N ASP A 46 -14.24 -22.77 -3.28
CA ASP A 46 -15.37 -21.89 -3.05
C ASP A 46 -16.45 -22.02 -4.12
N ILE A 47 -16.12 -22.37 -5.35
CA ILE A 47 -17.11 -22.68 -6.41
C ILE A 47 -17.98 -23.88 -6.01
N ASN A 48 -17.42 -24.90 -5.36
CA ASN A 48 -18.16 -26.08 -4.94
C ASN A 48 -19.08 -25.84 -3.74
N THR A 49 -18.85 -24.76 -2.97
CA THR A 49 -19.63 -24.40 -1.77
C THR A 49 -20.67 -23.31 -2.02
N LEU A 50 -20.72 -22.70 -3.21
CA LEU A 50 -21.62 -21.59 -3.56
C LEU A 50 -23.12 -21.94 -3.65
N LYS A 51 -23.55 -23.11 -3.20
CA LYS A 51 -24.96 -23.56 -3.26
C LYS A 51 -25.85 -22.99 -2.14
N GLY A 52 -25.57 -21.85 -1.55
CA GLY A 52 -26.47 -21.20 -0.59
C GLY A 52 -25.87 -20.00 0.15
N GLY A 53 -26.53 -18.83 0.05
CA GLY A 53 -26.19 -17.59 0.80
C GLY A 53 -25.11 -16.71 0.16
N GLU A 54 -25.39 -16.13 -1.01
CA GLU A 54 -24.39 -15.74 -2.00
C GLU A 54 -23.50 -14.52 -1.68
N ASN A 55 -24.01 -13.43 -1.12
CA ASN A 55 -23.26 -12.17 -1.08
C ASN A 55 -22.11 -12.13 -0.07
N MET A 56 -22.32 -12.70 1.13
CA MET A 56 -21.30 -12.68 2.19
C MET A 56 -20.16 -13.65 1.90
N ARG A 57 -20.46 -14.76 1.21
CA ARG A 57 -19.45 -15.73 0.77
C ARG A 57 -18.57 -15.18 -0.37
N LEU A 58 -19.16 -14.46 -1.33
CA LEU A 58 -18.44 -13.82 -2.41
C LEU A 58 -17.45 -12.76 -1.89
N LEU A 59 -17.85 -11.96 -0.90
CA LEU A 59 -16.94 -11.00 -0.26
C LEU A 59 -15.77 -11.69 0.43
N ASN A 60 -16.02 -12.83 1.08
CA ASN A 60 -14.94 -13.62 1.70
C ASN A 60 -13.97 -14.17 0.65
N ILE A 61 -14.47 -14.71 -0.47
CA ILE A 61 -13.63 -15.19 -1.57
C ILE A 61 -12.74 -14.07 -2.10
N VAL A 62 -13.32 -12.91 -2.38
CA VAL A 62 -12.56 -11.75 -2.86
C VAL A 62 -11.47 -11.34 -1.87
N MET A 63 -11.78 -11.35 -0.56
CA MET A 63 -10.78 -11.07 0.47
C MET A 63 -9.66 -12.11 0.50
N GLN A 64 -9.98 -13.40 0.38
CA GLN A 64 -8.96 -14.45 0.30
C GLN A 64 -8.10 -14.32 -0.96
N LEU A 65 -8.70 -14.04 -2.11
CA LEU A 65 -7.96 -13.79 -3.36
C LEU A 65 -7.03 -12.57 -3.23
N ARG A 66 -7.47 -11.49 -2.58
CA ARG A 66 -6.63 -10.32 -2.29
C ARG A 66 -5.46 -10.66 -1.37
N LYS A 67 -5.69 -11.43 -0.31
CA LYS A 67 -4.60 -11.94 0.56
C LYS A 67 -3.58 -12.72 -0.27
N CYS A 68 -4.06 -13.63 -1.13
CA CYS A 68 -3.20 -14.40 -2.00
C CYS A 68 -2.36 -13.51 -2.94
N CYS A 69 -2.96 -12.45 -3.53
CA CYS A 69 -2.24 -11.50 -4.37
C CYS A 69 -1.15 -10.75 -3.61
N ASN A 70 -1.38 -10.44 -2.33
CA ASN A 70 -0.39 -9.75 -1.50
C ASN A 70 0.74 -10.69 -1.09
N HIS A 71 0.43 -11.71 -0.29
CA HIS A 71 1.41 -12.71 0.14
C HIS A 71 0.71 -13.98 0.65
N PRO A 72 1.16 -15.18 0.23
CA PRO A 72 0.59 -16.44 0.73
C PRO A 72 0.69 -16.61 2.25
N TYR A 73 1.69 -16.04 2.91
CA TYR A 73 1.88 -16.12 4.38
C TYR A 73 0.80 -15.38 5.19
N LEU A 74 -0.10 -14.68 4.53
CA LEU A 74 -1.35 -14.21 5.15
C LEU A 74 -2.34 -15.35 5.47
N PHE A 75 -2.07 -16.58 4.96
CA PHE A 75 -2.80 -17.80 5.29
C PHE A 75 -2.05 -18.59 6.35
N ASP A 76 -2.76 -19.05 7.36
CA ASP A 76 -2.20 -19.86 8.43
C ASP A 76 -1.64 -21.18 7.84
N GLY A 77 -0.44 -21.56 8.25
CA GLY A 77 0.24 -22.76 7.76
C GLY A 77 0.86 -22.67 6.36
N ALA A 78 0.84 -21.48 5.72
CA ALA A 78 1.48 -21.28 4.43
C ALA A 78 2.98 -21.01 4.55
N GLU A 79 3.41 -20.38 5.63
CA GLU A 79 4.82 -20.14 5.94
C GLU A 79 5.48 -21.43 6.45
N PRO A 80 6.69 -21.77 5.94
CA PRO A 80 7.46 -22.92 6.45
C PRO A 80 7.88 -22.71 7.90
N GLY A 81 7.59 -23.64 8.75
CA GLY A 81 8.00 -23.61 10.18
C GLY A 81 7.04 -24.38 11.07
N PRO A 82 7.24 -24.44 12.41
CA PRO A 82 8.34 -23.89 13.21
C PRO A 82 9.66 -24.67 13.07
N PRO A 83 10.83 -24.03 13.28
CA PRO A 83 11.01 -22.60 13.56
C PRO A 83 10.73 -21.73 12.33
N PHE A 84 10.16 -20.51 12.55
CA PHE A 84 10.01 -19.52 11.49
C PHE A 84 11.32 -18.75 11.36
N GLU A 85 11.89 -18.75 10.17
CA GLU A 85 13.20 -18.12 9.89
C GLU A 85 13.01 -17.03 8.83
N LEU A 86 13.76 -15.93 8.97
CA LEU A 86 13.80 -14.90 7.95
C LEU A 86 14.69 -15.34 6.80
N GLY A 87 14.25 -15.12 5.56
CA GLY A 87 15.00 -15.55 4.40
C GLY A 87 14.38 -15.11 3.07
N ASP A 88 15.03 -15.52 1.97
CA ASP A 88 14.59 -15.19 0.61
C ASP A 88 13.18 -15.67 0.28
N HIS A 89 12.67 -16.67 1.01
CA HIS A 89 11.30 -17.16 0.83
C HIS A 89 10.22 -16.09 1.10
N LEU A 90 10.51 -15.06 1.95
CA LEU A 90 9.66 -13.90 2.13
C LEU A 90 9.50 -13.10 0.82
N ILE A 91 10.54 -13.10 0.01
CA ILE A 91 10.57 -12.38 -1.27
C ILE A 91 10.00 -13.27 -2.38
N ASP A 92 10.53 -14.48 -2.53
CA ASP A 92 10.29 -15.36 -3.68
C ASP A 92 8.85 -15.90 -3.75
N ASN A 93 8.19 -16.02 -2.60
CA ASN A 93 6.83 -16.54 -2.53
C ASN A 93 5.74 -15.50 -2.86
N SER A 94 6.10 -14.23 -3.14
CA SER A 94 5.17 -13.21 -3.59
C SER A 94 5.74 -12.40 -4.75
N GLY A 95 5.02 -12.35 -5.88
CA GLY A 95 5.42 -11.54 -7.03
C GLY A 95 5.53 -10.05 -6.71
N LYS A 96 4.67 -9.53 -5.84
CA LYS A 96 4.77 -8.15 -5.35
C LYS A 96 6.03 -7.92 -4.49
N MET A 97 6.42 -8.90 -3.66
CA MET A 97 7.64 -8.79 -2.85
C MET A 97 8.90 -8.83 -3.72
N VAL A 98 8.94 -9.67 -4.75
CA VAL A 98 10.04 -9.68 -5.73
C VAL A 98 10.17 -8.31 -6.42
N LEU A 99 9.04 -7.74 -6.83
CA LEU A 99 9.01 -6.42 -7.46
C LEU A 99 9.46 -5.33 -6.46
N LEU A 100 8.92 -5.36 -5.23
CA LEU A 100 9.27 -4.43 -4.17
C LEU A 100 10.75 -4.46 -3.86
N HIS A 101 11.32 -5.66 -3.69
CA HIS A 101 12.75 -5.84 -3.40
C HIS A 101 13.65 -5.18 -4.45
N ARG A 102 13.35 -5.43 -5.73
CA ARG A 102 14.11 -4.83 -6.84
C ARG A 102 13.94 -3.30 -6.90
N LEU A 103 12.73 -2.82 -6.65
CA LEU A 103 12.43 -1.39 -6.68
C LEU A 103 13.10 -0.66 -5.52
N LEU A 104 12.98 -1.18 -4.28
CA LEU A 104 13.56 -0.56 -3.09
C LEU A 104 15.08 -0.48 -3.16
N LYS A 105 15.74 -1.50 -3.70
CA LYS A 105 17.20 -1.46 -3.93
C LYS A 105 17.60 -0.27 -4.78
N LYS A 106 16.93 -0.06 -5.93
CA LYS A 106 17.20 1.08 -6.82
C LYS A 106 16.88 2.42 -6.16
N LEU A 107 15.75 2.49 -5.43
CA LEU A 107 15.34 3.71 -4.74
C LEU A 107 16.33 4.09 -3.63
N LYS A 108 16.88 3.11 -2.92
CA LYS A 108 17.91 3.32 -1.90
C LYS A 108 19.19 3.87 -2.51
N GLU A 109 19.65 3.30 -3.63
CA GLU A 109 20.82 3.76 -4.39
C GLU A 109 20.64 5.20 -4.90
N GLN A 110 19.40 5.62 -5.21
CA GLN A 110 19.05 6.96 -5.67
C GLN A 110 18.89 7.98 -4.52
N GLY A 111 19.02 7.56 -3.27
CA GLY A 111 18.78 8.42 -2.10
C GLY A 111 17.31 8.82 -1.92
N SER A 112 16.38 8.06 -2.49
CA SER A 112 14.93 8.26 -2.33
C SER A 112 14.47 7.80 -0.95
N ARG A 113 13.36 8.39 -0.48
CA ARG A 113 12.67 7.98 0.75
C ARG A 113 11.25 7.57 0.39
N VAL A 114 10.79 6.46 0.95
CA VAL A 114 9.66 5.70 0.43
C VAL A 114 8.54 5.58 1.47
N LEU A 115 7.30 5.85 1.06
CA LEU A 115 6.10 5.49 1.80
C LEU A 115 5.49 4.24 1.19
N ILE A 116 5.19 3.23 1.99
CA ILE A 116 4.56 1.98 1.54
C ILE A 116 3.22 1.83 2.23
N PHE A 117 2.16 1.83 1.44
CA PHE A 117 0.79 1.70 1.93
C PHE A 117 0.23 0.31 1.68
N SER A 118 -0.37 -0.29 2.70
CA SER A 118 -1.16 -1.51 2.58
C SER A 118 -2.48 -1.38 3.35
N GLN A 119 -3.52 -2.03 2.84
CA GLN A 119 -4.83 -2.16 3.49
C GLN A 119 -4.81 -3.13 4.66
N MET A 120 -3.89 -4.10 4.63
CA MET A 120 -3.85 -5.21 5.56
C MET A 120 -2.71 -5.01 6.57
N THR A 121 -3.04 -4.87 7.85
CA THR A 121 -2.04 -4.75 8.93
C THR A 121 -1.12 -5.96 8.98
N ARG A 122 -1.64 -7.19 8.80
CA ARG A 122 -0.82 -8.40 8.70
C ARG A 122 0.16 -8.37 7.49
N MET A 123 -0.14 -7.62 6.43
CA MET A 123 0.84 -7.41 5.35
C MET A 123 1.95 -6.46 5.78
N LEU A 124 1.63 -5.47 6.64
CA LEU A 124 2.66 -4.62 7.23
C LEU A 124 3.61 -5.43 8.13
N ASP A 125 3.12 -6.46 8.83
CA ASP A 125 3.96 -7.36 9.62
C ASP A 125 4.98 -8.08 8.73
N ILE A 126 4.54 -8.64 7.60
CA ILE A 126 5.43 -9.28 6.61
C ILE A 126 6.43 -8.26 6.02
N LEU A 127 6.00 -7.02 5.79
CA LEU A 127 6.88 -5.97 5.31
C LEU A 127 7.90 -5.55 6.36
N GLU A 128 7.57 -5.57 7.66
CA GLU A 128 8.54 -5.34 8.74
C GLU A 128 9.61 -6.44 8.79
N ASP A 129 9.19 -7.70 8.75
CA ASP A 129 10.10 -8.85 8.68
C ASP A 129 11.06 -8.72 7.48
N TYR A 130 10.51 -8.32 6.33
CA TYR A 130 11.32 -8.04 5.15
C TYR A 130 12.30 -6.88 5.36
N MET A 131 11.86 -5.74 5.93
CA MET A 131 12.75 -4.60 6.20
C MET A 131 13.88 -4.98 7.14
N TYR A 132 13.56 -5.75 8.17
CA TYR A 132 14.55 -6.29 9.11
C TYR A 132 15.54 -7.22 8.41
N TYR A 133 15.04 -8.15 7.59
CA TYR A 133 15.86 -9.10 6.83
C TYR A 133 16.87 -8.41 5.90
N VAL A 134 16.44 -7.37 5.16
CA VAL A 134 17.31 -6.63 4.23
C VAL A 134 18.11 -5.49 4.90
N GLY A 135 17.89 -5.23 6.20
CA GLY A 135 18.59 -4.21 6.97
C GLY A 135 18.19 -2.77 6.65
N TYR A 136 16.94 -2.54 6.19
CA TYR A 136 16.44 -1.19 5.93
C TYR A 136 15.83 -0.58 7.20
N GLN A 137 16.22 0.64 7.54
CA GLN A 137 15.63 1.40 8.63
C GLN A 137 14.25 1.94 8.23
N TYR A 138 13.27 1.78 9.07
CA TYR A 138 11.89 2.15 8.78
C TYR A 138 11.15 2.69 10.01
N CYS A 139 10.00 3.31 9.76
CA CYS A 139 8.96 3.58 10.75
C CYS A 139 7.66 2.89 10.31
N ARG A 140 6.76 2.65 11.26
CA ARG A 140 5.43 2.07 10.98
C ARG A 140 4.34 2.81 11.74
N ILE A 141 3.23 3.10 11.04
CA ILE A 141 1.98 3.60 11.62
C ILE A 141 0.80 2.79 11.07
N ASP A 142 -0.02 2.27 11.96
CA ASP A 142 -1.30 1.66 11.64
C ASP A 142 -2.41 2.14 12.60
N GLY A 143 -3.58 1.47 12.56
CA GLY A 143 -4.74 1.85 13.37
C GLY A 143 -4.54 1.68 14.88
N GLN A 144 -3.53 0.92 15.31
CA GLN A 144 -3.24 0.63 16.72
C GLN A 144 -2.14 1.54 17.29
N THR A 145 -1.44 2.29 16.45
CA THR A 145 -0.34 3.17 16.88
C THR A 145 -0.90 4.37 17.66
N ASP A 146 -0.40 4.60 18.87
CA ASP A 146 -0.78 5.72 19.73
C ASP A 146 -0.41 7.08 19.09
N ALA A 147 -1.13 8.15 19.50
CA ALA A 147 -0.95 9.48 18.93
C ALA A 147 0.47 10.02 19.14
N ASP A 148 1.03 9.85 20.35
CA ASP A 148 2.37 10.34 20.69
C ASP A 148 3.45 9.62 19.89
N LEU A 149 3.31 8.31 19.72
CA LEU A 149 4.21 7.50 18.89
C LEU A 149 4.12 7.87 17.41
N ARG A 150 2.93 8.25 16.91
CA ARG A 150 2.78 8.72 15.54
C ARG A 150 3.58 9.98 15.29
N GLU A 151 3.50 10.96 16.21
CA GLU A 151 4.25 12.20 16.12
C GLU A 151 5.76 11.93 16.16
N GLN A 152 6.21 11.11 17.11
CA GLN A 152 7.61 10.71 17.22
C GLN A 152 8.13 10.03 15.94
N TYR A 153 7.38 9.10 15.35
CA TYR A 153 7.80 8.42 14.12
C TYR A 153 7.83 9.36 12.91
N MET A 154 6.90 10.33 12.84
CA MET A 154 6.92 11.35 11.79
C MET A 154 8.14 12.25 11.93
N ASP A 155 8.46 12.68 13.14
CA ASP A 155 9.62 13.54 13.42
C ASP A 155 10.92 12.80 13.13
N ASP A 156 11.05 11.54 13.56
CA ASP A 156 12.21 10.70 13.28
C ASP A 156 12.39 10.50 11.77
N PHE A 157 11.30 10.30 11.05
CA PHE A 157 11.36 10.16 9.60
C PHE A 157 11.70 11.48 8.92
N ASN A 158 11.10 12.60 9.32
CA ASN A 158 11.28 13.89 8.65
C ASN A 158 12.57 14.64 9.07
N ARG A 159 13.20 14.23 10.15
CA ARG A 159 14.43 14.88 10.65
C ARG A 159 15.52 14.90 9.58
N ASP A 160 16.25 16.03 9.51
CA ASP A 160 17.43 16.13 8.65
C ASP A 160 18.49 15.09 9.03
N GLY A 161 19.02 14.37 8.03
CA GLY A 161 19.96 13.29 8.24
C GLY A 161 19.38 12.01 8.83
N SER A 162 18.05 11.86 8.84
CA SER A 162 17.40 10.63 9.29
C SER A 162 17.88 9.40 8.50
N ASP A 163 18.17 8.32 9.22
CA ASP A 163 18.53 7.01 8.65
C ASP A 163 17.30 6.22 8.15
N LYS A 164 16.09 6.69 8.46
CA LYS A 164 14.82 6.05 8.09
C LYS A 164 14.61 6.13 6.58
N PHE A 165 14.70 4.99 5.91
CA PHE A 165 14.53 4.87 4.47
C PHE A 165 13.07 4.73 4.05
N ALA A 166 12.30 3.93 4.80
CA ALA A 166 10.93 3.61 4.48
C ALA A 166 9.96 3.95 5.61
N PHE A 167 8.71 4.24 5.25
CA PHE A 167 7.62 4.38 6.19
C PHE A 167 6.49 3.43 5.78
N LEU A 168 6.14 2.49 6.66
CA LEU A 168 5.06 1.52 6.47
C LEU A 168 3.77 2.09 7.05
N LEU A 169 2.71 2.13 6.25
CA LEU A 169 1.46 2.79 6.62
C LEU A 169 0.26 1.92 6.27
N SER A 170 -0.68 1.78 7.20
CA SER A 170 -1.99 1.31 6.79
C SER A 170 -2.73 2.45 6.07
N THR A 171 -3.42 2.13 4.97
CA THR A 171 -4.12 3.14 4.14
C THR A 171 -5.15 3.92 4.96
N ARG A 172 -5.80 3.28 5.93
CA ARG A 172 -6.78 3.94 6.82
C ARG A 172 -6.13 4.85 7.85
N ALA A 173 -5.02 4.43 8.46
CA ALA A 173 -4.31 5.26 9.44
C ALA A 173 -3.64 6.47 8.79
N GLY A 174 -3.28 6.38 7.52
CA GLY A 174 -2.79 7.49 6.70
C GLY A 174 -3.77 8.67 6.56
N GLY A 175 -5.04 8.52 6.99
CA GLY A 175 -6.08 9.57 6.88
C GLY A 175 -5.94 10.74 7.84
N LEU A 176 -5.21 10.62 8.95
CA LEU A 176 -5.23 11.56 10.07
C LEU A 176 -3.94 12.41 10.15
N GLY A 177 -3.91 13.56 9.48
CA GLY A 177 -2.92 14.62 9.75
C GLY A 177 -1.45 14.30 9.48
N ILE A 178 -1.13 13.12 8.96
CA ILE A 178 0.24 12.65 8.71
C ILE A 178 0.90 13.53 7.64
N ASN A 179 2.08 14.06 7.97
CA ASN A 179 2.91 14.86 7.07
C ASN A 179 4.26 14.18 6.85
N LEU A 180 4.49 13.66 5.65
CA LEU A 180 5.70 12.96 5.25
C LEU A 180 6.28 13.54 3.95
N ALA A 181 6.31 14.87 3.85
CA ALA A 181 6.78 15.59 2.66
C ALA A 181 8.28 15.41 2.37
N THR A 182 9.06 14.82 3.27
CA THR A 182 10.46 14.45 3.01
C THR A 182 10.62 13.19 2.14
N ALA A 183 9.55 12.39 2.01
CA ALA A 183 9.52 11.29 1.05
C ALA A 183 9.25 11.81 -0.37
N ASP A 184 9.80 11.14 -1.37
CA ASP A 184 9.60 11.45 -2.79
C ASP A 184 8.96 10.29 -3.57
N THR A 185 8.75 9.18 -2.91
CA THR A 185 8.20 7.97 -3.53
C THR A 185 7.11 7.36 -2.66
N VAL A 186 6.00 7.03 -3.30
CA VAL A 186 4.86 6.33 -2.68
C VAL A 186 4.66 5.00 -3.38
N ILE A 187 4.50 3.93 -2.63
CA ILE A 187 4.14 2.60 -3.14
C ILE A 187 2.78 2.23 -2.57
N ILE A 188 1.80 2.06 -3.45
CA ILE A 188 0.50 1.46 -3.12
C ILE A 188 0.63 -0.05 -3.34
N PHE A 189 0.89 -0.79 -2.26
CA PHE A 189 1.13 -2.23 -2.32
C PHE A 189 -0.14 -3.00 -2.69
N ASP A 190 -1.29 -2.57 -2.18
CA ASP A 190 -2.61 -3.04 -2.55
C ASP A 190 -3.63 -1.89 -2.54
N SER A 191 -4.41 -1.79 -3.62
CA SER A 191 -5.37 -0.69 -3.82
C SER A 191 -6.62 -0.84 -2.97
N ASP A 192 -7.17 0.29 -2.52
CA ASP A 192 -8.47 0.34 -1.85
C ASP A 192 -9.63 0.21 -2.88
N TRP A 193 -10.77 -0.30 -2.42
CA TRP A 193 -12.02 -0.25 -3.16
C TRP A 193 -12.50 1.18 -3.37
N ASN A 194 -12.19 2.06 -2.42
CA ASN A 194 -12.45 3.48 -2.50
C ASN A 194 -11.21 4.20 -3.04
N PRO A 195 -11.20 4.64 -4.30
CA PRO A 195 -10.04 5.30 -4.90
C PRO A 195 -9.64 6.59 -4.17
N GLN A 196 -10.57 7.24 -3.47
CA GLN A 196 -10.26 8.44 -2.68
C GLN A 196 -9.32 8.14 -1.52
N ALA A 197 -9.37 6.94 -0.94
CA ALA A 197 -8.43 6.54 0.11
C ALA A 197 -6.98 6.47 -0.40
N ASP A 198 -6.79 5.93 -1.60
CA ASP A 198 -5.46 5.88 -2.24
C ASP A 198 -4.96 7.28 -2.62
N LEU A 199 -5.84 8.17 -3.09
CA LEU A 199 -5.50 9.57 -3.36
C LEU A 199 -5.07 10.30 -2.09
N GLN A 200 -5.81 10.11 -0.99
CA GLN A 200 -5.44 10.67 0.32
C GLN A 200 -4.09 10.14 0.81
N ALA A 201 -3.79 8.86 0.59
CA ALA A 201 -2.49 8.28 0.92
C ALA A 201 -1.34 8.97 0.15
N GLN A 202 -1.53 9.21 -1.15
CA GLN A 202 -0.56 9.94 -1.97
C GLN A 202 -0.34 11.38 -1.48
N ASP A 203 -1.38 12.03 -0.98
CA ASP A 203 -1.35 13.40 -0.48
C ASP A 203 -0.60 13.56 0.85
N ARG A 204 -0.17 12.48 1.49
CA ARG A 204 0.75 12.53 2.65
C ARG A 204 2.17 12.94 2.23
N CYS A 205 2.54 12.62 1.01
CA CYS A 205 3.82 12.95 0.41
C CYS A 205 3.71 14.16 -0.55
N HIS A 206 2.69 14.18 -1.41
CA HIS A 206 2.47 15.24 -2.40
C HIS A 206 1.65 16.40 -1.83
N ARG A 207 2.31 17.29 -1.09
CA ARG A 207 1.71 18.42 -0.39
C ARG A 207 2.66 19.62 -0.28
N ILE A 208 2.16 20.74 0.24
CA ILE A 208 2.97 21.93 0.54
C ILE A 208 4.16 21.55 1.42
N GLY A 209 5.37 21.95 1.02
CA GLY A 209 6.64 21.57 1.64
C GLY A 209 7.40 20.46 0.90
N GLN A 210 6.78 19.81 -0.06
CA GLN A 210 7.47 18.89 -0.96
C GLN A 210 8.46 19.64 -1.88
N LYS A 211 9.71 19.18 -1.93
CA LYS A 211 10.78 19.81 -2.73
C LYS A 211 11.17 18.98 -3.96
N LYS A 212 10.74 17.74 -4.06
CA LYS A 212 11.09 16.80 -5.12
C LYS A 212 9.87 16.34 -5.91
N PRO A 213 9.99 16.00 -7.20
CA PRO A 213 8.95 15.32 -7.95
C PRO A 213 8.56 14.02 -7.25
N VAL A 214 7.25 13.77 -7.10
CA VAL A 214 6.73 12.58 -6.42
C VAL A 214 6.42 11.49 -7.43
N ARG A 215 6.94 10.30 -7.16
CA ARG A 215 6.63 9.09 -7.93
C ARG A 215 5.70 8.19 -7.11
N VAL A 216 4.60 7.78 -7.72
CA VAL A 216 3.66 6.85 -7.11
C VAL A 216 3.68 5.55 -7.91
N PHE A 217 4.08 4.46 -7.28
CA PHE A 217 4.05 3.11 -7.85
C PHE A 217 2.85 2.36 -7.31
N ARG A 218 1.94 1.97 -8.19
CA ARG A 218 0.79 1.14 -7.83
C ARG A 218 1.02 -0.28 -8.29
N PHE A 219 1.09 -1.23 -7.35
CA PHE A 219 1.28 -2.63 -7.64
C PHE A 219 -0.06 -3.32 -7.89
N ILE A 220 -0.12 -4.09 -8.96
CA ILE A 220 -1.28 -4.87 -9.31
C ILE A 220 -0.84 -6.25 -9.81
N THR A 221 -1.42 -7.27 -9.23
CA THR A 221 -1.18 -8.63 -9.67
C THR A 221 -1.94 -8.90 -10.95
N LYS A 222 -1.21 -9.27 -12.00
CA LYS A 222 -1.75 -9.55 -13.34
C LYS A 222 -2.69 -10.77 -13.33
N ASP A 223 -3.71 -10.74 -14.18
CA ASP A 223 -4.71 -11.81 -14.34
C ASP A 223 -5.42 -12.18 -13.02
N SER A 224 -5.69 -11.17 -12.17
CA SER A 224 -6.24 -11.37 -10.83
C SER A 224 -7.45 -10.50 -10.52
N ILE A 225 -8.01 -10.74 -9.33
CA ILE A 225 -9.09 -9.90 -8.78
C ILE A 225 -8.67 -8.42 -8.63
N GLU A 226 -7.38 -8.13 -8.44
CA GLU A 226 -6.89 -6.78 -8.26
C GLU A 226 -7.06 -5.91 -9.51
N GLU A 227 -6.88 -6.46 -10.69
CA GLU A 227 -7.18 -5.73 -11.94
C GLU A 227 -8.66 -5.31 -12.01
N LYS A 228 -9.57 -6.23 -11.63
CA LYS A 228 -11.01 -5.93 -11.62
C LYS A 228 -11.36 -4.84 -10.60
N ILE A 229 -10.72 -4.87 -9.43
CA ILE A 229 -10.88 -3.85 -8.40
C ILE A 229 -10.40 -2.50 -8.92
N TYR A 230 -9.21 -2.45 -9.50
CA TYR A 230 -8.63 -1.23 -10.04
C TYR A 230 -9.47 -0.64 -11.19
N GLN A 231 -9.90 -1.47 -12.14
CA GLN A 231 -10.77 -1.02 -13.24
C GLN A 231 -12.07 -0.39 -12.74
N ARG A 232 -12.67 -0.97 -11.68
CA ARG A 232 -13.87 -0.38 -11.04
C ARG A 232 -13.56 0.95 -10.35
N ALA A 233 -12.42 1.05 -9.67
CA ALA A 233 -11.97 2.28 -9.02
C ALA A 233 -11.75 3.41 -10.05
N VAL A 234 -11.09 3.11 -11.18
CA VAL A 234 -10.87 4.07 -12.28
C VAL A 234 -12.20 4.54 -12.86
N LYS A 235 -13.16 3.63 -13.12
CA LYS A 235 -14.48 4.00 -13.60
C LYS A 235 -15.21 4.93 -12.63
N LYS A 236 -15.10 4.68 -11.32
CA LYS A 236 -15.69 5.55 -10.30
C LYS A 236 -15.08 6.95 -10.32
N LEU A 237 -13.75 7.06 -10.36
CA LEU A 237 -13.07 8.36 -10.46
C LEU A 237 -13.48 9.14 -11.72
N TYR A 238 -13.64 8.44 -12.84
CA TYR A 238 -14.10 9.07 -14.08
C TYR A 238 -15.52 9.64 -13.92
N LEU A 239 -16.43 8.88 -13.33
CA LEU A 239 -17.81 9.36 -13.07
C LEU A 239 -17.81 10.55 -12.10
N ASP A 240 -17.03 10.50 -11.02
CA ASP A 240 -16.90 11.59 -10.04
C ASP A 240 -16.33 12.89 -10.69
N ALA A 241 -15.58 12.77 -11.80
CA ALA A 241 -14.99 13.91 -12.49
C ALA A 241 -15.93 14.53 -13.57
N VAL A 242 -16.94 13.78 -14.02
CA VAL A 242 -17.88 14.21 -15.09
C VAL A 242 -19.17 14.81 -14.50
N VAL A 243 -19.50 14.52 -13.24
CA VAL A 243 -20.64 15.05 -12.48
C VAL A 243 -20.23 16.25 -11.64
#